data_a996a2c956a299fb3b62712a4e405917
#
_entry.id   a996a2c956a299fb3b62712a4e405917
#
_cell.length_a   1.000
_cell.length_b   1.000
_cell.length_c   1.000
_cell.angle_alpha   90.00
_cell.angle_beta   90.00
_cell.angle_gamma   90.00
#
_symmetry.space_group_name_H-M   'P 1'
#
loop_
_entity.id
_entity.type
_entity.pdbx_description
1 polymer ?
#
loop_
_entity_poly.entity_id
_entity_poly.type
_entity_poly.pdbx_seq_one_letter_code
_entity_poly.pdbx_strand_id
1 'polypeptide(L)'
;MKKKILFVINTLGGAGAEMALLELLEKLEKENEKTKDVQYEISLYVLMGQGELVKKLPKEVLLKNKSYQPLSVLQKEGRHFMYRTILKTMFVRGTVFCLLPYLLSSLADMLKRRKVLPDKLLWRVLSDGGERFAEEYDLAVAYLEGGSAYYVADHVRAKKKAAFIHIDYTKAGYTRKLDRDC
;
A
#
# COMPACT_ATOMS: atom_id res chain seq x y z
N MET A 1 7.65 -26.81 5.32
CA MET A 1 7.83 -25.60 6.21
C MET A 1 6.89 -24.51 5.70
N LYS A 2 6.10 -23.87 6.60
CA LYS A 2 5.22 -22.75 6.20
C LYS A 2 5.96 -21.42 6.29
N LYS A 3 5.81 -20.56 5.30
CA LYS A 3 6.33 -19.19 5.22
C LYS A 3 5.19 -18.20 5.03
N LYS A 4 5.09 -17.22 5.91
CA LYS A 4 4.07 -16.19 5.85
C LYS A 4 4.54 -15.00 5.02
N ILE A 5 3.80 -14.68 3.96
CA ILE A 5 4.10 -13.54 3.09
C ILE A 5 2.92 -12.56 3.12
N LEU A 6 3.23 -11.29 3.36
CA LEU A 6 2.26 -10.20 3.24
C LEU A 6 2.60 -9.35 2.02
N PHE A 7 1.67 -9.25 1.09
CA PHE A 7 1.70 -8.22 0.05
C PHE A 7 0.86 -7.02 0.48
N VAL A 8 1.37 -5.83 0.23
CA VAL A 8 0.67 -4.57 0.49
C VAL A 8 0.63 -3.76 -0.80
N ILE A 9 -0.55 -3.29 -1.16
CA ILE A 9 -0.77 -2.44 -2.32
C ILE A 9 -1.68 -1.27 -1.96
N ASN A 10 -1.61 -0.17 -2.70
CA ASN A 10 -2.40 1.03 -2.38
C ASN A 10 -3.89 0.82 -2.67
N THR A 11 -4.21 0.33 -3.86
CA THR A 11 -5.56 -0.03 -4.34
C THR A 11 -5.47 -1.35 -5.10
N LEU A 12 -6.59 -2.00 -5.36
CA LEU A 12 -6.65 -3.19 -6.22
C LEU A 12 -7.54 -2.90 -7.43
N GLY A 13 -7.15 -1.85 -8.17
CA GLY A 13 -7.83 -1.40 -9.40
C GLY A 13 -7.32 -2.12 -10.65
N GLY A 14 -7.77 -1.65 -11.82
CA GLY A 14 -7.46 -2.27 -13.11
C GLY A 14 -6.18 -1.77 -13.79
N ALA A 15 -5.21 -1.20 -13.06
CA ALA A 15 -3.96 -0.75 -13.63
C ALA A 15 -2.91 -1.87 -13.76
N GLY A 16 -1.81 -1.59 -14.47
CA GLY A 16 -0.82 -2.61 -14.82
C GLY A 16 -0.14 -3.28 -13.62
N ALA A 17 0.20 -2.52 -12.58
CA ALA A 17 0.83 -3.07 -11.39
C ALA A 17 -0.09 -4.01 -10.60
N GLU A 18 -1.39 -3.66 -10.48
CA GLU A 18 -2.38 -4.49 -9.81
C GLU A 18 -2.63 -5.80 -10.57
N MET A 19 -2.67 -5.73 -11.90
CA MET A 19 -2.79 -6.93 -12.74
C MET A 19 -1.55 -7.83 -12.60
N ALA A 20 -0.36 -7.25 -12.61
CA ALA A 20 0.89 -8.00 -12.39
C ALA A 20 0.95 -8.64 -11.01
N LEU A 21 0.42 -7.97 -9.96
CA LEU A 21 0.29 -8.56 -8.64
C LEU A 21 -0.61 -9.81 -8.67
N LEU A 22 -1.79 -9.72 -9.30
CA LEU A 22 -2.69 -10.86 -9.39
C LEU A 22 -2.04 -12.05 -10.09
N GLU A 23 -1.35 -11.83 -11.22
CA GLU A 23 -0.60 -12.88 -11.90
C GLU A 23 0.50 -13.50 -11.03
N LEU A 24 1.19 -12.68 -10.24
CA LEU A 24 2.18 -13.19 -9.28
C LEU A 24 1.53 -14.05 -8.21
N LEU A 25 0.40 -13.61 -7.64
CA LEU A 25 -0.34 -14.35 -6.61
C LEU A 25 -0.84 -15.69 -7.14
N GLU A 26 -1.39 -15.73 -8.37
CA GLU A 26 -1.78 -16.97 -9.03
C GLU A 26 -0.61 -17.93 -9.27
N LYS A 27 0.56 -17.41 -9.65
CA LYS A 27 1.76 -18.23 -9.82
C LYS A 27 2.24 -18.81 -8.49
N LEU A 28 2.20 -18.04 -7.42
CA LEU A 28 2.58 -18.51 -6.08
C LEU A 28 1.59 -19.57 -5.55
N GLU A 29 0.30 -19.42 -5.82
CA GLU A 29 -0.71 -20.43 -5.48
C GLU A 29 -0.42 -21.75 -6.22
N LYS A 30 -0.20 -21.71 -7.54
CA LYS A 30 0.18 -22.88 -8.34
C LYS A 30 1.48 -23.52 -7.90
N GLU A 31 2.44 -22.73 -7.42
CA GLU A 31 3.70 -23.26 -6.89
C GLU A 31 3.50 -24.00 -5.56
N ASN A 32 2.61 -23.47 -4.70
CA ASN A 32 2.20 -24.16 -3.49
C ASN A 32 1.58 -25.54 -3.74
N GLU A 33 0.83 -25.69 -4.84
CA GLU A 33 0.24 -26.98 -5.21
C GLU A 33 1.29 -28.02 -5.63
N LYS A 34 2.39 -27.58 -6.25
CA LYS A 34 3.45 -28.46 -6.77
C LYS A 34 4.46 -28.84 -5.70
N THR A 35 4.79 -27.94 -4.79
CA THR A 35 5.90 -28.10 -3.85
C THR A 35 5.36 -28.33 -2.44
N LYS A 36 5.71 -29.48 -1.83
CA LYS A 36 5.34 -29.80 -0.44
C LYS A 36 6.35 -29.33 0.60
N ASP A 37 7.59 -29.07 0.21
CA ASP A 37 8.70 -28.76 1.12
C ASP A 37 8.54 -27.37 1.75
N VAL A 38 8.15 -26.39 0.96
CA VAL A 38 7.89 -25.01 1.40
C VAL A 38 6.50 -24.61 0.93
N GLN A 39 5.65 -24.23 1.88
CA GLN A 39 4.29 -23.73 1.62
C GLN A 39 4.22 -22.25 1.98
N TYR A 40 3.68 -21.43 1.11
CA TYR A 40 3.49 -20.00 1.31
C TYR A 40 2.06 -19.72 1.78
N GLU A 41 1.93 -19.16 2.97
CA GLU A 41 0.69 -18.59 3.47
C GLU A 41 0.65 -17.11 3.02
N ILE A 42 -0.13 -16.84 1.98
CA ILE A 42 -0.13 -15.55 1.29
C ILE A 42 -1.26 -14.69 1.82
N SER A 43 -0.92 -13.51 2.26
CA SER A 43 -1.86 -12.47 2.68
C SER A 43 -1.73 -11.24 1.79
N LEU A 44 -2.86 -10.59 1.50
CA LEU A 44 -2.92 -9.32 0.80
C LEU A 44 -3.58 -8.26 1.68
N TYR A 45 -2.95 -7.10 1.80
CA TYR A 45 -3.54 -5.93 2.41
C TYR A 45 -3.61 -4.79 1.40
N VAL A 46 -4.81 -4.28 1.17
CA VAL A 46 -5.07 -3.15 0.28
C VAL A 46 -5.25 -1.91 1.13
N LEU A 47 -4.30 -0.99 1.09
CA LEU A 47 -4.19 0.13 2.03
C LEU A 47 -5.46 1.01 2.05
N MET A 48 -6.04 1.26 0.88
CA MET A 48 -7.29 2.03 0.75
C MET A 48 -8.55 1.19 0.93
N GLY A 49 -8.45 -0.13 1.04
CA GLY A 49 -9.59 -1.03 1.18
C GLY A 49 -10.57 -0.96 0.00
N GLN A 50 -10.08 -0.70 -1.21
CA GLN A 50 -10.94 -0.65 -2.40
C GLN A 50 -10.26 -1.12 -3.69
N GLY A 51 -11.08 -1.55 -4.67
CA GLY A 51 -10.67 -1.94 -6.02
C GLY A 51 -11.52 -3.07 -6.57
N GLU A 52 -11.82 -3.03 -7.84
CA GLU A 52 -12.70 -3.98 -8.53
C GLU A 52 -12.07 -5.36 -8.74
N LEU A 53 -10.75 -5.46 -8.74
CA LEU A 53 -10.05 -6.72 -9.01
C LEU A 53 -10.09 -7.72 -7.85
N VAL A 54 -10.63 -7.35 -6.68
CA VAL A 54 -10.78 -8.27 -5.55
C VAL A 54 -11.53 -9.55 -5.92
N LYS A 55 -12.44 -9.49 -6.90
CA LYS A 55 -13.19 -10.64 -7.41
C LYS A 55 -12.32 -11.66 -8.16
N LYS A 56 -11.13 -11.24 -8.59
CA LYS A 56 -10.14 -12.08 -9.30
C LYS A 56 -9.02 -12.57 -8.36
N LEU A 57 -9.12 -12.27 -7.07
CA LEU A 57 -8.13 -12.72 -6.10
C LEU A 57 -8.14 -14.26 -6.02
N PRO A 58 -6.97 -14.92 -6.07
CA PRO A 58 -6.87 -16.36 -5.88
C PRO A 58 -7.46 -16.81 -4.54
N LYS A 59 -8.06 -17.98 -4.47
CA LYS A 59 -8.85 -18.44 -3.32
C LYS A 59 -8.03 -18.63 -2.04
N GLU A 60 -6.79 -19.05 -2.19
CA GLU A 60 -5.87 -19.30 -1.08
C GLU A 60 -5.21 -18.02 -0.54
N VAL A 61 -5.42 -16.87 -1.19
CA VAL A 61 -4.89 -15.58 -0.75
C VAL A 61 -5.83 -14.94 0.27
N LEU A 62 -5.33 -14.74 1.48
CA LEU A 62 -6.09 -14.13 2.57
C LEU A 62 -6.12 -12.60 2.44
N LEU A 63 -7.29 -12.03 2.13
CA LEU A 63 -7.49 -10.59 2.18
C LEU A 63 -7.58 -10.13 3.65
N LYS A 64 -6.66 -9.28 4.09
CA LYS A 64 -6.53 -8.85 5.50
C LYS A 64 -7.43 -7.67 5.87
N ASN A 65 -8.05 -7.00 4.89
CA ASN A 65 -8.90 -5.85 5.13
C ASN A 65 -10.17 -6.22 5.92
N LYS A 66 -10.42 -5.55 7.04
CA LYS A 66 -11.68 -5.69 7.82
C LYS A 66 -12.90 -5.16 7.07
N SER A 67 -12.67 -4.14 6.23
CA SER A 67 -13.69 -3.55 5.38
C SER A 67 -13.12 -3.33 3.99
N TYR A 68 -13.86 -3.72 2.98
CA TYR A 68 -13.42 -3.62 1.58
C TYR A 68 -14.59 -3.21 0.69
N GLN A 69 -14.33 -2.33 -0.28
CA GLN A 69 -15.30 -1.89 -1.28
C GLN A 69 -14.81 -2.26 -2.70
N PRO A 70 -15.56 -3.08 -3.44
CA PRO A 70 -15.18 -3.47 -4.81
C PRO A 70 -15.50 -2.36 -5.82
N LEU A 71 -15.05 -1.14 -5.51
CA LEU A 71 -15.27 0.06 -6.30
C LEU A 71 -14.01 0.48 -7.02
N SER A 72 -14.12 0.77 -8.32
CA SER A 72 -13.03 1.35 -9.10
C SER A 72 -12.76 2.79 -8.69
N VAL A 73 -11.49 3.13 -8.50
CA VAL A 73 -11.07 4.53 -8.25
C VAL A 73 -11.34 5.45 -9.45
N LEU A 74 -11.57 4.89 -10.63
CA LEU A 74 -11.92 5.65 -11.84
C LEU A 74 -13.38 6.09 -11.86
N GLN A 75 -14.26 5.40 -11.11
CA GLN A 75 -15.67 5.74 -10.98
C GLN A 75 -15.90 6.85 -9.94
N LYS A 76 -16.97 7.58 -10.08
CA LYS A 76 -17.32 8.69 -9.17
C LYS A 76 -17.46 8.23 -7.73
N GLU A 77 -18.15 7.12 -7.53
CA GLU A 77 -18.40 6.49 -6.22
C GLU A 77 -17.08 6.05 -5.56
N GLY A 78 -16.18 5.44 -6.33
CA GLY A 78 -14.87 5.01 -5.83
C GLY A 78 -13.97 6.19 -5.47
N ARG A 79 -13.98 7.28 -6.26
CA ARG A 79 -13.27 8.51 -5.91
C ARG A 79 -13.84 9.15 -4.64
N HIS A 80 -15.16 9.18 -4.51
CA HIS A 80 -15.81 9.70 -3.30
C HIS A 80 -15.43 8.87 -2.06
N PHE A 81 -15.44 7.54 -2.18
CA PHE A 81 -15.00 6.65 -1.12
C PHE A 81 -13.53 6.91 -0.74
N MET A 82 -12.66 7.07 -1.73
CA MET A 82 -11.24 7.40 -1.53
C MET A 82 -11.07 8.69 -0.71
N TYR A 83 -11.70 9.79 -1.14
CA TYR A 83 -11.61 11.07 -0.42
C TYR A 83 -12.17 10.98 1.01
N ARG A 84 -13.30 10.30 1.18
CA ARG A 84 -13.88 10.07 2.51
C ARG A 84 -12.95 9.27 3.41
N THR A 85 -12.28 8.25 2.87
CA THR A 85 -11.31 7.43 3.61
C THR A 85 -10.11 8.28 4.03
N ILE A 86 -9.56 9.10 3.14
CA ILE A 86 -8.46 10.02 3.45
C ILE A 86 -8.87 10.98 4.58
N LEU A 87 -10.00 11.66 4.43
CA LEU A 87 -10.50 12.61 5.43
C LEU A 87 -10.73 11.92 6.79
N LYS A 88 -11.39 10.76 6.79
CA LYS A 88 -11.60 9.98 8.02
C LYS A 88 -10.27 9.64 8.70
N THR A 89 -9.29 9.19 7.93
CA THR A 89 -7.96 8.83 8.46
C THR A 89 -7.25 10.04 9.05
N MET A 90 -7.30 11.19 8.39
CA MET A 90 -6.69 12.43 8.88
C MET A 90 -7.26 12.85 10.25
N PHE A 91 -8.58 12.80 10.41
CA PHE A 91 -9.22 13.32 11.62
C PHE A 91 -9.31 12.30 12.77
N VAL A 92 -9.62 11.04 12.47
CA VAL A 92 -9.87 10.02 13.51
C VAL A 92 -8.59 9.61 14.23
N ARG A 93 -7.43 9.61 13.56
CA ARG A 93 -6.15 9.21 14.18
C ARG A 93 -5.21 10.35 14.52
N GLY A 94 -5.62 11.60 14.30
CA GLY A 94 -4.77 12.76 14.55
C GLY A 94 -3.50 12.80 13.72
N THR A 95 -3.44 12.03 12.62
CA THR A 95 -2.26 11.96 11.72
C THR A 95 -1.90 13.31 11.12
N VAL A 96 -2.86 14.25 11.08
CA VAL A 96 -2.64 15.65 10.69
C VAL A 96 -1.53 16.31 11.52
N PHE A 97 -1.47 16.04 12.81
CA PHE A 97 -0.44 16.65 13.67
C PHE A 97 0.97 16.09 13.38
N CYS A 98 1.06 14.79 13.06
CA CYS A 98 2.32 14.18 12.64
C CYS A 98 2.81 14.71 11.28
N LEU A 99 1.88 15.19 10.44
CA LEU A 99 2.21 15.76 9.13
C LEU A 99 2.64 17.22 9.19
N LEU A 100 2.38 17.94 10.28
CA LEU A 100 2.65 19.38 10.37
C LEU A 100 4.09 19.75 10.01
N PRO A 101 5.14 19.07 10.51
CA PRO A 101 6.52 19.32 10.12
C PRO A 101 6.78 19.09 8.63
N TYR A 102 6.16 18.05 8.05
CA TYR A 102 6.27 17.74 6.62
C TYR A 102 5.52 18.76 5.76
N LEU A 103 4.34 19.21 6.19
CA LEU A 103 3.57 20.26 5.53
C LEU A 103 4.35 21.58 5.49
N LEU A 104 4.91 22.01 6.61
CA LEU A 104 5.71 23.24 6.69
C LEU A 104 6.95 23.15 5.81
N SER A 105 7.68 22.04 5.85
CA SER A 105 8.86 21.85 5.01
C SER A 105 8.51 21.73 3.53
N SER A 106 7.39 21.06 3.19
CA SER A 106 6.91 20.94 1.81
C SER A 106 6.39 22.27 1.29
N LEU A 107 5.75 23.09 2.12
CA LEU A 107 5.31 24.43 1.74
C LEU A 107 6.51 25.32 1.36
N ALA A 108 7.59 25.27 2.13
CA ALA A 108 8.82 25.99 1.82
C ALA A 108 9.45 25.51 0.49
N ASP A 109 9.47 24.20 0.26
CA ASP A 109 9.98 23.61 -0.99
C ASP A 109 9.05 23.91 -2.19
N MET A 110 7.73 23.96 -1.99
CA MET A 110 6.76 24.35 -3.00
C MET A 110 6.92 25.82 -3.42
N LEU A 111 7.13 26.71 -2.45
CA LEU A 111 7.38 28.13 -2.71
C LEU A 111 8.69 28.34 -3.50
N LYS A 112 9.73 27.55 -3.19
CA LYS A 112 11.01 27.60 -3.90
C LYS A 112 10.94 27.02 -5.32
N ARG A 113 10.25 25.89 -5.50
CA ARG A 113 10.27 25.11 -6.75
C ARG A 113 9.07 25.38 -7.66
N ARG A 114 8.09 26.14 -7.21
CA ARG A 114 6.80 26.40 -7.90
C ARG A 114 6.07 25.13 -8.35
N LYS A 115 6.31 23.99 -7.69
CA LYS A 115 5.64 22.70 -7.96
C LYS A 115 4.87 22.27 -6.72
N VAL A 116 3.60 21.93 -6.92
CA VAL A 116 2.72 21.40 -5.87
C VAL A 116 2.81 19.87 -5.89
N LEU A 117 3.16 19.25 -4.77
CA LEU A 117 3.25 17.80 -4.62
C LEU A 117 2.44 17.31 -3.40
N PRO A 118 1.12 17.59 -3.32
CA PRO A 118 0.29 17.19 -2.18
C PRO A 118 0.13 15.68 -2.07
N ASP A 119 0.21 14.96 -3.18
CA ASP A 119 -0.08 13.53 -3.28
C ASP A 119 0.80 12.68 -2.36
N LYS A 120 2.07 13.05 -2.23
CA LYS A 120 3.04 12.27 -1.44
C LYS A 120 2.75 12.32 0.07
N LEU A 121 2.27 13.45 0.56
CA LEU A 121 1.85 13.59 1.97
C LEU A 121 0.59 12.78 2.27
N LEU A 122 -0.33 12.69 1.33
CA LEU A 122 -1.53 11.86 1.47
C LEU A 122 -1.18 10.37 1.64
N TRP A 123 -0.15 9.88 0.98
CA TRP A 123 0.30 8.51 1.15
C TRP A 123 0.83 8.24 2.56
N ARG A 124 1.51 9.20 3.19
CA ARG A 124 1.91 9.09 4.61
C ARG A 124 0.69 8.99 5.52
N VAL A 125 -0.32 9.86 5.33
CA VAL A 125 -1.57 9.80 6.09
C VAL A 125 -2.24 8.44 5.98
N LEU A 126 -2.35 7.92 4.75
CA LEU A 126 -2.98 6.63 4.50
C LEU A 126 -2.19 5.49 5.12
N SER A 127 -0.87 5.53 5.04
CA SER A 127 0.00 4.57 5.69
C SER A 127 -0.21 4.54 7.20
N ASP A 128 -0.15 5.70 7.85
CA ASP A 128 -0.33 5.81 9.31
C ASP A 128 -1.74 5.43 9.74
N GLY A 129 -2.73 5.68 8.89
CA GLY A 129 -4.12 5.31 9.09
C GLY A 129 -4.46 3.85 8.82
N GLY A 130 -3.56 3.08 8.22
CA GLY A 130 -3.76 1.69 7.90
C GLY A 130 -4.06 0.80 9.10
N GLU A 131 -4.65 -0.37 8.86
CA GLU A 131 -4.89 -1.35 9.91
C GLU A 131 -3.55 -1.87 10.48
N ARG A 132 -3.56 -2.31 11.73
CA ARG A 132 -2.37 -2.88 12.38
C ARG A 132 -2.58 -4.37 12.59
N PHE A 133 -1.57 -5.16 12.20
CA PHE A 133 -1.54 -6.60 12.38
C PHE A 133 -0.53 -6.96 13.46
N ALA A 134 -0.95 -7.79 14.43
CA ALA A 134 -0.05 -8.30 15.46
C ALA A 134 0.86 -9.42 14.95
N GLU A 135 0.52 -10.00 13.81
CA GLU A 135 1.25 -11.09 13.17
C GLU A 135 2.64 -10.64 12.72
N GLU A 136 3.58 -11.57 12.79
CA GLU A 136 4.91 -11.43 12.17
C GLU A 136 4.97 -12.26 10.89
N TYR A 137 5.53 -11.67 9.84
CA TYR A 137 5.68 -12.28 8.52
C TYR A 137 7.13 -12.67 8.26
N ASP A 138 7.36 -13.72 7.48
CA ASP A 138 8.70 -14.05 6.99
C ASP A 138 9.16 -13.04 5.93
N LEU A 139 8.22 -12.57 5.11
CA LEU A 139 8.45 -11.54 4.10
C LEU A 139 7.24 -10.59 4.02
N ALA A 140 7.49 -9.29 3.99
CA ALA A 140 6.50 -8.28 3.66
C ALA A 140 6.95 -7.53 2.40
N VAL A 141 6.02 -7.42 1.44
CA VAL A 141 6.29 -6.84 0.13
C VAL A 141 5.36 -5.65 -0.09
N ALA A 142 5.92 -4.46 -0.21
CA ALA A 142 5.23 -3.31 -0.75
C ALA A 142 5.21 -3.43 -2.28
N TYR A 143 4.05 -3.65 -2.86
CA TYR A 143 3.95 -3.89 -4.31
C TYR A 143 3.83 -2.62 -5.15
N LEU A 144 3.82 -1.47 -4.52
CA LEU A 144 3.89 -0.14 -5.13
C LEU A 144 4.71 0.80 -4.25
N GLU A 145 5.25 1.83 -4.85
CA GLU A 145 5.84 2.96 -4.15
C GLU A 145 4.79 3.78 -3.38
N GLY A 146 5.24 4.66 -2.51
CA GLY A 146 4.40 5.57 -1.72
C GLY A 146 3.73 4.89 -0.54
N GLY A 147 2.40 4.89 -0.46
CA GLY A 147 1.64 4.46 0.70
C GLY A 147 1.96 3.05 1.18
N SER A 148 2.01 2.08 0.27
CA SER A 148 2.35 0.70 0.60
C SER A 148 3.80 0.54 1.06
N ALA A 149 4.75 1.28 0.47
CA ALA A 149 6.15 1.27 0.90
C ALA A 149 6.29 1.81 2.33
N TYR A 150 5.71 2.97 2.61
CA TYR A 150 5.69 3.54 3.95
C TYR A 150 5.01 2.62 4.97
N TYR A 151 3.88 2.03 4.59
CA TYR A 151 3.16 1.12 5.47
C TYR A 151 3.99 -0.13 5.83
N VAL A 152 4.63 -0.76 4.86
CA VAL A 152 5.48 -1.93 5.10
C VAL A 152 6.70 -1.56 5.94
N ALA A 153 7.33 -0.41 5.67
CA ALA A 153 8.48 0.06 6.42
C ALA A 153 8.14 0.29 7.90
N ASP A 154 7.06 1.04 8.17
CA ASP A 154 6.81 1.59 9.50
C ASP A 154 5.86 0.72 10.34
N HIS A 155 4.98 -0.06 9.72
CA HIS A 155 3.83 -0.66 10.40
C HIS A 155 3.71 -2.18 10.27
N VAL A 156 4.55 -2.83 9.49
CA VAL A 156 4.54 -4.28 9.35
C VAL A 156 5.70 -4.91 10.10
N ARG A 157 5.41 -5.95 10.88
CA ARG A 157 6.42 -6.78 11.55
C ARG A 157 6.81 -7.91 10.60
N ALA A 158 8.02 -7.91 10.09
CA ALA A 158 8.51 -8.96 9.18
C ALA A 158 10.01 -9.16 9.30
N LYS A 159 10.47 -10.39 9.09
CA LYS A 159 11.91 -10.74 9.08
C LYS A 159 12.65 -10.09 7.91
N LYS A 160 11.97 -10.01 6.76
CA LYS A 160 12.47 -9.35 5.55
C LYS A 160 11.39 -8.44 4.99
N LYS A 161 11.79 -7.28 4.48
CA LYS A 161 10.92 -6.33 3.79
C LYS A 161 11.48 -6.05 2.41
N ALA A 162 10.60 -5.94 1.41
CA ALA A 162 10.95 -5.60 0.03
C ALA A 162 9.94 -4.59 -0.51
N ALA A 163 10.34 -3.80 -1.49
CA ALA A 163 9.47 -2.89 -2.21
C ALA A 163 9.71 -3.00 -3.71
N PHE A 164 8.63 -3.01 -4.48
CA PHE A 164 8.65 -2.82 -5.93
C PHE A 164 8.44 -1.35 -6.25
N ILE A 165 9.23 -0.84 -7.19
CA ILE A 165 9.12 0.52 -7.72
C ILE A 165 8.76 0.38 -9.19
N HIS A 166 7.56 0.85 -9.56
CA HIS A 166 7.01 0.71 -10.92
C HIS A 166 7.16 1.98 -11.76
N ILE A 167 7.65 3.08 -11.18
CA ILE A 167 7.81 4.38 -11.85
C ILE A 167 9.23 4.90 -11.71
N ASP A 168 9.60 5.84 -12.59
CA ASP A 168 10.85 6.58 -12.43
C ASP A 168 10.75 7.46 -11.19
N TYR A 169 11.45 7.04 -10.13
CA TYR A 169 11.45 7.68 -8.83
C TYR A 169 11.82 9.18 -8.89
N THR A 170 12.78 9.52 -9.73
CA THR A 170 13.26 10.90 -9.84
C THR A 170 12.26 11.82 -10.53
N LYS A 171 11.55 11.30 -11.53
CA LYS A 171 10.52 12.03 -12.29
C LYS A 171 9.19 12.13 -11.54
N ALA A 172 8.89 11.15 -10.68
CA ALA A 172 7.64 11.08 -9.94
C ALA A 172 7.55 12.04 -8.75
N GLY A 173 8.61 12.81 -8.48
CA GLY A 173 8.61 13.83 -7.43
C GLY A 173 8.75 13.29 -6.01
N TYR A 174 9.21 12.07 -5.85
CA TYR A 174 9.64 11.54 -4.56
C TYR A 174 10.90 12.29 -4.09
N THR A 175 11.06 12.43 -2.79
CA THR A 175 12.20 13.16 -2.21
C THR A 175 12.82 12.37 -1.07
N ARG A 176 14.13 12.47 -0.91
CA ARG A 176 14.83 11.86 0.23
C ARG A 176 14.23 12.23 1.59
N LYS A 177 13.61 13.41 1.71
CA LYS A 177 12.96 13.85 2.95
C LYS A 177 11.74 13.03 3.32
N LEU A 178 10.94 12.63 2.31
CA LEU A 178 9.74 11.83 2.51
C LEU A 178 10.06 10.34 2.70
N ASP A 179 11.17 9.89 2.11
CA ASP A 179 11.51 8.48 2.00
C ASP A 179 12.72 8.10 2.86
N ARG A 180 13.18 9.02 3.74
CA ARG A 180 14.41 8.84 4.53
C ARG A 180 14.39 7.60 5.42
N ASP A 181 13.23 7.20 5.86
CA ASP A 181 13.03 6.14 6.85
C ASP A 181 12.45 4.85 6.23
N CYS A 182 12.42 4.76 4.88
CA CYS A 182 11.88 3.60 4.14
C CYS A 182 12.96 2.72 3.54
#